data_69a9da04c0f626e96a1379670432f7b6
#
_entry.id   69a9da04c0f626e96a1379670432f7b6
#
_cell.length_a   1.000
_cell.length_b   1.000
_cell.length_c   1.000
_cell.angle_alpha   90.00
_cell.angle_beta   90.00
_cell.angle_gamma   90.00
#
_symmetry.space_group_name_H-M   'P 1'
#
loop_
_entity.id
_entity.type
_entity.pdbx_description
1 polymer ?
#
loop_
_entity_poly.entity_id
_entity_poly.type
_entity_poly.pdbx_seq_one_letter_code
_entity_poly.pdbx_strand_id
1 'polypeptide(L)'
;VPAFSAKSIFFADADGNIESIDPSSGNPQWEQKVDELSSGVAAGFGIIVVSDVKGNVITLSQDSGSILWSVNVKGEVLAPPAIDAKFIIVKTGSGELLALDKSSGEIMWSYRSKLPALTIRGSSSPVIDGNNVYATFDNGRLGVFELDSGFILWDGAISYVRGSSELENLIDSDSSPVIEAGIVYTTNYQGNLTLFDVAQKRAIWQSEASSFYSPLLIKGLMILVENEMKAMILFSLEI
;
A
#
# COMPACT_ATOMS: atom_id res chain seq x y z
N VAL A 1 -0.89 8.33 8.91
CA VAL A 1 -0.32 7.20 9.69
C VAL A 1 1.16 7.47 9.85
N PRO A 2 1.74 7.36 11.06
CA PRO A 2 3.17 7.53 11.27
C PRO A 2 3.96 6.35 10.67
N ALA A 3 5.23 6.62 10.29
CA ALA A 3 6.20 5.59 9.94
C ALA A 3 7.26 5.47 11.03
N PHE A 4 7.89 4.30 11.11
CA PHE A 4 8.80 3.98 12.23
C PHE A 4 10.14 3.48 11.70
N SER A 5 11.18 3.83 12.43
CA SER A 5 12.49 3.21 12.32
C SER A 5 12.99 2.81 13.73
N ALA A 6 14.16 2.20 13.81
CA ALA A 6 14.76 1.85 15.09
C ALA A 6 15.05 3.07 15.98
N LYS A 7 15.21 4.26 15.39
CA LYS A 7 15.67 5.47 16.08
C LYS A 7 14.70 6.64 16.00
N SER A 8 13.65 6.56 15.20
CA SER A 8 12.80 7.70 14.93
C SER A 8 11.37 7.28 14.60
N ILE A 9 10.43 8.15 14.95
CA ILE A 9 9.06 8.12 14.47
C ILE A 9 8.87 9.30 13.53
N PHE A 10 8.30 9.05 12.36
CA PHE A 10 8.08 10.07 11.34
C PHE A 10 6.60 10.37 11.20
N PHE A 11 6.25 11.63 11.22
CA PHE A 11 4.91 12.14 10.99
C PHE A 11 4.90 13.03 9.76
N ALA A 12 3.80 13.02 9.04
CA ALA A 12 3.52 13.99 8.00
C ALA A 12 2.05 14.38 8.08
N ASP A 13 1.75 15.67 7.95
CA ASP A 13 0.40 16.18 7.86
C ASP A 13 0.04 16.54 6.40
N ALA A 14 -1.24 16.81 6.17
CA ALA A 14 -1.73 17.17 4.85
C ALA A 14 -1.14 18.50 4.32
N ASP A 15 -0.80 19.40 5.23
CA ASP A 15 -0.22 20.69 4.85
C ASP A 15 1.24 20.59 4.40
N GLY A 16 1.86 19.40 4.52
CA GLY A 16 3.23 19.12 4.09
C GLY A 16 4.28 19.36 5.15
N ASN A 17 3.93 19.43 6.43
CA ASN A 17 4.91 19.41 7.52
C ASN A 17 5.32 17.96 7.77
N ILE A 18 6.61 17.68 7.73
CA ILE A 18 7.21 16.37 7.98
C ILE A 18 8.14 16.53 9.19
N GLU A 19 7.98 15.65 10.17
CA GLU A 19 8.70 15.71 11.44
C GLU A 19 9.29 14.35 11.78
N SER A 20 10.50 14.35 12.31
CA SER A 20 11.14 13.20 12.94
C SER A 20 11.25 13.43 14.44
N ILE A 21 10.79 12.45 15.22
CA ILE A 21 10.79 12.49 16.67
C ILE A 21 11.61 11.32 17.22
N ASP A 22 12.41 11.58 18.24
CA ASP A 22 13.08 10.55 19.03
C ASP A 22 12.05 9.79 19.88
N PRO A 23 11.87 8.47 19.69
CA PRO A 23 10.85 7.71 20.40
C PRO A 23 11.09 7.58 21.91
N SER A 24 12.31 7.80 22.38
CA SER A 24 12.66 7.67 23.80
C SER A 24 12.41 8.96 24.60
N SER A 25 12.66 10.11 23.98
CA SER A 25 12.53 11.42 24.62
C SER A 25 11.30 12.22 24.19
N GLY A 26 10.71 11.88 23.04
CA GLY A 26 9.63 12.64 22.43
C GLY A 26 10.10 13.96 21.78
N ASN A 27 11.40 14.22 21.74
CA ASN A 27 11.92 15.47 21.18
C ASN A 27 12.00 15.40 19.66
N PRO A 28 11.71 16.52 18.95
CA PRO A 28 11.95 16.60 17.53
C PRO A 28 13.45 16.50 17.21
N GLN A 29 13.77 15.75 16.17
CA GLN A 29 15.13 15.59 15.65
C GLN A 29 15.37 16.54 14.48
N TRP A 30 14.38 16.64 13.59
CA TRP A 30 14.34 17.57 12.48
C TRP A 30 12.89 17.78 12.00
N GLU A 31 12.68 18.89 11.31
CA GLU A 31 11.43 19.27 10.65
C GLU A 31 11.74 19.67 9.20
N GLN A 32 10.86 19.31 8.28
CA GLN A 32 10.93 19.69 6.87
C GLN A 32 9.54 20.09 6.36
N LYS A 33 9.49 21.14 5.57
CA LYS A 33 8.26 21.61 4.89
C LYS A 33 8.35 21.33 3.41
N VAL A 34 7.30 20.71 2.87
CA VAL A 34 7.06 20.51 1.42
C VAL A 34 5.69 21.06 1.03
N ASP A 35 5.28 20.87 -0.21
CA ASP A 35 3.91 21.19 -0.66
C ASP A 35 2.88 20.25 0.02
N GLU A 36 1.59 20.57 -0.13
CA GLU A 36 0.45 19.81 0.39
C GLU A 36 0.51 18.33 -0.03
N LEU A 37 0.39 17.43 0.95
CA LEU A 37 0.55 15.98 0.74
C LEU A 37 -0.77 15.29 0.42
N SER A 38 -0.70 14.27 -0.45
CA SER A 38 -1.79 13.36 -0.80
C SER A 38 -1.63 11.98 -0.18
N SER A 39 -0.40 11.57 0.19
CA SER A 39 -0.14 10.26 0.78
C SER A 39 0.37 10.37 2.21
N GLY A 40 0.28 9.24 2.95
CA GLY A 40 1.00 9.08 4.21
C GLY A 40 2.50 8.93 4.00
N VAL A 41 3.25 9.04 5.11
CA VAL A 41 4.70 8.87 5.12
C VAL A 41 5.08 7.39 5.08
N ALA A 42 6.07 7.03 4.25
CA ALA A 42 6.76 5.75 4.28
C ALA A 42 8.23 5.97 4.70
N ALA A 43 8.80 5.04 5.47
CA ALA A 43 10.19 5.11 5.91
C ALA A 43 10.87 3.74 5.81
N GLY A 44 12.09 3.71 5.30
CA GLY A 44 12.89 2.49 5.19
C GLY A 44 14.20 2.75 4.47
N PHE A 45 15.17 1.87 4.67
CA PHE A 45 16.45 1.88 3.96
C PHE A 45 17.16 3.25 3.91
N GLY A 46 17.07 4.02 5.01
CA GLY A 46 17.72 5.31 5.16
C GLY A 46 17.00 6.50 4.53
N ILE A 47 15.80 6.29 3.98
CA ILE A 47 15.00 7.33 3.35
C ILE A 47 13.59 7.41 3.92
N ILE A 48 12.97 8.55 3.69
CA ILE A 48 11.54 8.79 3.87
C ILE A 48 10.96 9.15 2.52
N VAL A 49 9.75 8.69 2.24
CA VAL A 49 9.03 8.97 1.00
C VAL A 49 7.65 9.50 1.33
N VAL A 50 7.30 10.61 0.70
CA VAL A 50 5.96 11.21 0.72
C VAL A 50 5.54 11.56 -0.71
N SER A 51 4.27 11.84 -0.92
CA SER A 51 3.78 12.31 -2.22
C SER A 51 2.84 13.50 -2.03
N ASP A 52 2.97 14.49 -2.91
CA ASP A 52 2.14 15.68 -2.89
C ASP A 52 0.88 15.55 -3.79
N VAL A 53 -0.05 16.49 -3.65
CA VAL A 53 -1.29 16.54 -4.43
C VAL A 53 -1.07 16.79 -5.93
N LYS A 54 0.13 17.20 -6.35
CA LYS A 54 0.52 17.41 -7.75
C LYS A 54 1.10 16.15 -8.40
N GLY A 55 1.23 15.05 -7.64
CA GLY A 55 1.80 13.78 -8.09
C GLY A 55 3.32 13.76 -8.06
N ASN A 56 3.97 14.60 -7.27
CA ASN A 56 5.39 14.48 -7.02
C ASN A 56 5.64 13.47 -5.90
N VAL A 57 6.51 12.51 -6.16
CA VAL A 57 7.10 11.64 -5.15
C VAL A 57 8.37 12.30 -4.66
N ILE A 58 8.44 12.57 -3.36
CA ILE A 58 9.52 13.31 -2.72
C ILE A 58 10.24 12.37 -1.76
N THR A 59 11.54 12.23 -1.94
CA THR A 59 12.38 11.41 -1.07
C THR A 59 13.28 12.29 -0.23
N LEU A 60 13.30 12.01 1.08
CA LEU A 60 14.11 12.73 2.05
C LEU A 60 15.08 11.78 2.76
N SER A 61 16.19 12.34 3.23
CA SER A 61 17.09 11.63 4.13
C SER A 61 16.40 11.35 5.48
N GLN A 62 16.45 10.12 5.92
CA GLN A 62 15.89 9.72 7.21
C GLN A 62 16.58 10.39 8.39
N ASP A 63 17.89 10.66 8.27
CA ASP A 63 18.70 11.21 9.35
C ASP A 63 18.60 12.75 9.46
N SER A 64 18.38 13.46 8.35
CA SER A 64 18.45 14.92 8.33
C SER A 64 17.18 15.64 7.83
N GLY A 65 16.22 14.90 7.26
CA GLY A 65 15.05 15.50 6.63
C GLY A 65 15.34 16.24 5.31
N SER A 66 16.61 16.27 4.85
CA SER A 66 16.95 16.95 3.59
C SER A 66 16.33 16.22 2.40
N ILE A 67 15.77 16.97 1.46
CA ILE A 67 15.22 16.43 0.21
C ILE A 67 16.39 15.89 -0.63
N LEU A 68 16.32 14.62 -1.00
CA LEU A 68 17.30 13.94 -1.86
C LEU A 68 16.94 14.11 -3.33
N TRP A 69 15.68 13.88 -3.68
CA TRP A 69 15.15 14.10 -5.01
C TRP A 69 13.60 14.21 -4.97
N SER A 70 13.04 14.72 -6.06
CA SER A 70 11.60 14.76 -6.31
C SER A 70 11.33 14.46 -7.78
N VAL A 71 10.34 13.61 -8.07
CA VAL A 71 9.94 13.23 -9.43
C VAL A 71 8.42 13.23 -9.56
N ASN A 72 7.89 13.77 -10.68
CA ASN A 72 6.46 13.74 -10.95
C ASN A 72 6.07 12.44 -11.67
N VAL A 73 5.18 11.65 -11.06
CA VAL A 73 4.70 10.38 -11.62
C VAL A 73 3.42 10.52 -12.45
N LYS A 74 3.00 11.76 -12.74
CA LYS A 74 1.84 12.11 -13.59
C LYS A 74 0.51 11.51 -13.10
N GLY A 75 0.40 11.28 -11.81
CA GLY A 75 -0.79 10.74 -11.16
C GLY A 75 -0.74 10.98 -9.66
N GLU A 76 -1.89 11.21 -9.05
CA GLU A 76 -1.99 11.38 -7.61
C GLU A 76 -1.67 10.07 -6.89
N VAL A 77 -0.81 10.11 -5.88
CA VAL A 77 -0.45 8.96 -5.04
C VAL A 77 -1.16 9.10 -3.71
N LEU A 78 -2.10 8.20 -3.42
CA LEU A 78 -2.99 8.32 -2.26
C LEU A 78 -2.55 7.45 -1.08
N ALA A 79 -1.71 6.45 -1.33
CA ALA A 79 -1.23 5.51 -0.32
C ALA A 79 0.28 5.64 -0.12
N PRO A 80 0.78 5.34 1.09
CA PRO A 80 2.22 5.29 1.32
C PRO A 80 2.92 4.32 0.36
N PRO A 81 4.04 4.72 -0.27
CA PRO A 81 4.84 3.83 -1.10
C PRO A 81 5.45 2.67 -0.33
N ALA A 82 5.74 1.55 -1.00
CA ALA A 82 6.61 0.51 -0.46
C ALA A 82 8.08 0.80 -0.81
N ILE A 83 8.98 0.54 0.13
CA ILE A 83 10.41 0.84 -0.02
C ILE A 83 11.22 -0.44 0.17
N ASP A 84 12.15 -0.66 -0.72
CA ASP A 84 13.15 -1.73 -0.68
C ASP A 84 14.57 -1.14 -0.78
N ALA A 85 15.59 -2.00 -0.80
CA ALA A 85 16.98 -1.57 -0.90
C ALA A 85 17.31 -0.82 -2.21
N LYS A 86 16.62 -1.14 -3.31
CA LYS A 86 16.86 -0.58 -4.64
C LYS A 86 15.70 0.27 -5.16
N PHE A 87 14.46 -0.05 -4.80
CA PHE A 87 13.26 0.50 -5.43
C PHE A 87 12.31 1.14 -4.43
N ILE A 88 11.54 2.08 -4.95
CA ILE A 88 10.34 2.63 -4.32
C ILE A 88 9.16 2.25 -5.23
N ILE A 89 8.19 1.53 -4.69
CA ILE A 89 6.99 1.12 -5.43
C ILE A 89 5.85 2.07 -5.08
N VAL A 90 5.30 2.69 -6.11
CA VAL A 90 4.25 3.72 -6.02
C VAL A 90 3.01 3.24 -6.77
N LYS A 91 1.84 3.39 -6.17
CA LYS A 91 0.55 3.18 -6.84
C LYS A 91 -0.19 4.50 -6.96
N THR A 92 -0.62 4.85 -8.17
CA THR A 92 -1.42 6.06 -8.42
C THR A 92 -2.92 5.76 -8.33
N GLY A 93 -3.71 6.77 -8.02
CA GLY A 93 -5.18 6.69 -8.04
C GLY A 93 -5.78 6.37 -9.41
N SER A 94 -5.00 6.45 -10.50
CA SER A 94 -5.40 6.02 -11.85
C SER A 94 -5.08 4.55 -12.15
N GLY A 95 -4.65 3.77 -11.14
CA GLY A 95 -4.35 2.34 -11.28
C GLY A 95 -3.01 2.05 -11.94
N GLU A 96 -2.08 2.99 -11.93
CA GLU A 96 -0.72 2.76 -12.38
C GLU A 96 0.19 2.39 -11.20
N LEU A 97 0.95 1.32 -11.37
CA LEU A 97 1.98 0.86 -10.45
C LEU A 97 3.34 1.16 -11.09
N LEU A 98 4.22 1.84 -10.34
CA LEU A 98 5.53 2.25 -10.82
C LEU A 98 6.61 1.79 -9.85
N ALA A 99 7.75 1.35 -10.39
CA ALA A 99 8.97 1.21 -9.62
C ALA A 99 9.92 2.35 -9.97
N LEU A 100 10.33 3.07 -8.95
CA LEU A 100 11.31 4.14 -9.06
C LEU A 100 12.65 3.64 -8.50
N ASP A 101 13.75 3.98 -9.15
CA ASP A 101 15.08 3.79 -8.56
C ASP A 101 15.19 4.63 -7.28
N LYS A 102 15.55 4.00 -6.18
CA LYS A 102 15.60 4.65 -4.86
C LYS A 102 16.58 5.82 -4.81
N SER A 103 17.66 5.77 -5.57
CA SER A 103 18.73 6.77 -5.54
C SER A 103 18.46 7.98 -6.41
N SER A 104 17.75 7.80 -7.52
CA SER A 104 17.56 8.84 -8.54
C SER A 104 16.12 9.27 -8.76
N GLY A 105 15.14 8.41 -8.38
CA GLY A 105 13.73 8.62 -8.71
C GLY A 105 13.38 8.27 -10.16
N GLU A 106 14.31 7.71 -10.94
CA GLU A 106 14.03 7.28 -12.31
C GLU A 106 13.01 6.14 -12.35
N ILE A 107 12.04 6.22 -13.27
CA ILE A 107 11.04 5.16 -13.45
C ILE A 107 11.70 3.99 -14.16
N MET A 108 11.83 2.87 -13.47
CA MET A 108 12.47 1.65 -13.98
C MET A 108 11.48 0.78 -14.75
N TRP A 109 10.27 0.63 -14.23
CA TRP A 109 9.17 -0.03 -14.91
C TRP A 109 7.83 0.52 -14.44
N SER A 110 6.79 0.28 -15.24
CA SER A 110 5.41 0.62 -14.89
C SER A 110 4.43 -0.43 -15.38
N TYR A 111 3.33 -0.57 -14.67
CA TYR A 111 2.18 -1.38 -15.03
C TYR A 111 0.91 -0.56 -14.86
N ARG A 112 -0.05 -0.69 -15.78
CA ARG A 112 -1.35 -0.02 -15.68
C ARG A 112 -2.48 -1.04 -15.64
N SER A 113 -3.23 -1.05 -14.54
CA SER A 113 -4.46 -1.81 -14.41
C SER A 113 -5.61 -1.10 -15.13
N LYS A 114 -6.51 -1.87 -15.74
CA LYS A 114 -7.75 -1.33 -16.30
C LYS A 114 -8.73 -1.11 -15.15
N LEU A 115 -8.97 0.13 -14.80
CA LEU A 115 -9.96 0.49 -13.79
C LEU A 115 -11.37 0.53 -14.38
N PRO A 116 -12.42 0.25 -13.59
CA PRO A 116 -13.80 0.51 -13.98
C PRO A 116 -14.05 2.03 -14.14
N ALA A 117 -15.15 2.38 -14.83
CA ALA A 117 -15.50 3.78 -15.09
C ALA A 117 -15.83 4.56 -13.81
N LEU A 118 -16.31 3.87 -12.78
CA LEU A 118 -16.54 4.39 -11.43
C LEU A 118 -15.63 3.63 -10.46
N THR A 119 -14.77 4.36 -9.77
CA THR A 119 -13.97 3.87 -8.64
C THR A 119 -14.17 4.81 -7.46
N ILE A 120 -14.26 4.27 -6.27
CA ILE A 120 -14.00 5.03 -5.07
C ILE A 120 -12.47 5.15 -5.02
N ARG A 121 -11.92 6.33 -4.75
CA ARG A 121 -10.46 6.54 -4.75
C ARG A 121 -9.78 5.62 -3.75
N GLY A 122 -9.37 4.44 -4.20
CA GLY A 122 -8.71 3.42 -3.40
C GLY A 122 -7.31 3.85 -2.96
N SER A 123 -6.99 3.58 -1.70
CA SER A 123 -5.74 4.01 -1.06
C SER A 123 -4.87 2.84 -0.57
N SER A 124 -5.03 1.64 -1.14
CA SER A 124 -4.18 0.50 -0.76
C SER A 124 -2.73 0.71 -1.14
N SER A 125 -1.82 0.50 -0.18
CA SER A 125 -0.39 0.51 -0.42
C SER A 125 0.05 -0.77 -1.14
N PRO A 126 0.98 -0.69 -2.09
CA PRO A 126 1.68 -1.87 -2.58
C PRO A 126 2.54 -2.46 -1.45
N VAL A 127 2.83 -3.76 -1.53
CA VAL A 127 3.67 -4.45 -0.54
C VAL A 127 4.78 -5.21 -1.27
N ILE A 128 5.98 -5.17 -0.72
CA ILE A 128 7.13 -5.93 -1.20
C ILE A 128 7.36 -7.09 -0.23
N ASP A 129 7.42 -8.30 -0.77
CA ASP A 129 7.83 -9.49 -0.03
C ASP A 129 8.83 -10.30 -0.88
N GLY A 130 10.07 -10.39 -0.39
CA GLY A 130 11.18 -10.96 -1.15
C GLY A 130 11.41 -10.23 -2.48
N ASN A 131 11.40 -10.94 -3.59
CA ASN A 131 11.55 -10.39 -4.93
C ASN A 131 10.20 -10.11 -5.64
N ASN A 132 9.11 -10.02 -4.89
CA ASN A 132 7.78 -9.83 -5.43
C ASN A 132 7.14 -8.53 -4.93
N VAL A 133 6.39 -7.89 -5.79
CA VAL A 133 5.51 -6.76 -5.48
C VAL A 133 4.07 -7.23 -5.57
N TYR A 134 3.28 -6.94 -4.55
CA TYR A 134 1.86 -7.25 -4.47
C TYR A 134 1.07 -5.94 -4.46
N ALA A 135 0.09 -5.82 -5.33
CA ALA A 135 -0.77 -4.65 -5.40
C ALA A 135 -2.23 -5.06 -5.66
N THR A 136 -3.13 -4.55 -4.84
CA THR A 136 -4.57 -4.63 -5.09
C THR A 136 -5.02 -3.41 -5.89
N PHE A 137 -6.01 -3.60 -6.77
CA PHE A 137 -6.54 -2.55 -7.64
C PHE A 137 -8.06 -2.43 -7.47
N ASP A 138 -8.60 -1.24 -7.72
CA ASP A 138 -10.02 -0.90 -7.51
C ASP A 138 -10.98 -1.63 -8.47
N ASN A 139 -10.46 -2.50 -9.31
CA ASN A 139 -11.23 -3.46 -10.09
C ASN A 139 -11.36 -4.84 -9.41
N GLY A 140 -11.02 -4.95 -8.14
CA GLY A 140 -11.06 -6.22 -7.38
C GLY A 140 -10.00 -7.23 -7.80
N ARG A 141 -8.89 -6.78 -8.37
CA ARG A 141 -7.79 -7.65 -8.80
C ARG A 141 -6.58 -7.50 -7.88
N LEU A 142 -5.86 -8.59 -7.72
CA LEU A 142 -4.51 -8.61 -7.16
C LEU A 142 -3.52 -8.83 -8.31
N GLY A 143 -2.50 -8.00 -8.39
CA GLY A 143 -1.34 -8.20 -9.25
C GLY A 143 -0.13 -8.63 -8.41
N VAL A 144 0.62 -9.59 -8.93
CA VAL A 144 1.91 -10.03 -8.39
C VAL A 144 2.96 -9.82 -9.46
N PHE A 145 3.98 -9.05 -9.15
CA PHE A 145 5.00 -8.62 -10.11
C PHE A 145 6.39 -8.99 -9.59
N GLU A 146 7.31 -9.29 -10.47
CA GLU A 146 8.72 -9.38 -10.13
C GLU A 146 9.26 -7.98 -9.83
N LEU A 147 9.94 -7.80 -8.69
CA LEU A 147 10.39 -6.50 -8.20
C LEU A 147 11.37 -5.80 -9.16
N ASP A 148 12.34 -6.54 -9.69
CA ASP A 148 13.41 -5.97 -10.52
C ASP A 148 12.93 -5.56 -11.94
N SER A 149 11.95 -6.26 -12.50
CA SER A 149 11.55 -6.11 -13.91
C SER A 149 10.12 -5.60 -14.14
N GLY A 150 9.26 -5.70 -13.11
CA GLY A 150 7.82 -5.47 -13.26
C GLY A 150 7.11 -6.56 -14.08
N PHE A 151 7.79 -7.70 -14.35
CA PHE A 151 7.16 -8.81 -15.06
C PHE A 151 5.99 -9.36 -14.24
N ILE A 152 4.84 -9.55 -14.90
CA ILE A 152 3.62 -10.02 -14.25
C ILE A 152 3.75 -11.53 -14.00
N LEU A 153 3.89 -11.90 -12.73
CA LEU A 153 3.89 -13.29 -12.29
C LEU A 153 2.48 -13.84 -12.21
N TRP A 154 1.54 -13.00 -11.79
CA TRP A 154 0.12 -13.30 -11.74
C TRP A 154 -0.71 -12.00 -11.70
N ASP A 155 -1.88 -12.03 -12.33
CA ASP A 155 -2.89 -10.98 -12.29
C ASP A 155 -4.27 -11.65 -12.37
N GLY A 156 -5.08 -11.52 -11.31
CA GLY A 156 -6.35 -12.19 -11.24
C GLY A 156 -7.33 -11.54 -10.26
N ALA A 157 -8.61 -11.89 -10.42
CA ALA A 157 -9.66 -11.43 -9.55
C ALA A 157 -9.56 -12.10 -8.17
N ILE A 158 -9.59 -11.29 -7.11
CA ILE A 158 -9.68 -11.72 -5.71
C ILE A 158 -11.06 -11.40 -5.12
N SER A 159 -11.85 -10.61 -5.81
CA SER A 159 -13.22 -10.30 -5.46
C SER A 159 -14.10 -10.42 -6.70
N TYR A 160 -15.30 -10.92 -6.52
CA TYR A 160 -16.28 -11.06 -7.59
C TYR A 160 -17.47 -10.15 -7.30
N VAL A 161 -17.79 -9.34 -8.29
CA VAL A 161 -18.95 -8.49 -8.29
C VAL A 161 -20.21 -9.34 -8.34
N ARG A 162 -21.18 -9.08 -7.45
CA ARG A 162 -22.46 -9.78 -7.37
C ARG A 162 -23.67 -8.89 -7.67
N GLY A 163 -23.48 -7.66 -8.12
CA GLY A 163 -24.54 -6.69 -8.35
C GLY A 163 -25.00 -6.60 -9.79
N SER A 164 -26.25 -6.16 -10.00
CA SER A 164 -26.82 -5.87 -11.31
C SER A 164 -26.66 -4.41 -11.74
N SER A 165 -26.24 -3.53 -10.85
CA SER A 165 -26.01 -2.11 -11.09
C SER A 165 -24.53 -1.74 -10.95
N GLU A 166 -24.09 -0.65 -11.59
CA GLU A 166 -22.71 -0.14 -11.48
C GLU A 166 -22.34 0.23 -10.03
N LEU A 167 -23.32 0.68 -9.23
CA LEU A 167 -23.12 1.00 -7.81
C LEU A 167 -22.94 -0.26 -6.94
N GLU A 168 -23.67 -1.33 -7.23
CA GLU A 168 -23.51 -2.62 -6.55
C GLU A 168 -22.22 -3.33 -6.95
N ASN A 169 -21.60 -2.88 -8.04
CA ASN A 169 -20.37 -3.40 -8.61
C ASN A 169 -19.13 -2.60 -8.20
N LEU A 170 -19.28 -1.59 -7.33
CA LEU A 170 -18.16 -0.86 -6.77
C LEU A 170 -17.42 -1.78 -5.77
N ILE A 171 -16.29 -2.28 -6.21
CA ILE A 171 -15.34 -2.95 -5.35
C ILE A 171 -14.25 -1.92 -5.03
N ASP A 172 -14.09 -1.62 -3.76
CA ASP A 172 -13.02 -0.76 -3.32
C ASP A 172 -11.93 -1.57 -2.63
N SER A 173 -10.71 -1.44 -3.11
CA SER A 173 -9.54 -2.14 -2.59
C SER A 173 -8.66 -1.18 -1.76
N ASP A 174 -9.27 -0.53 -0.74
CA ASP A 174 -8.55 0.33 0.20
C ASP A 174 -7.59 -0.44 1.11
N SER A 175 -7.85 -1.72 1.31
CA SER A 175 -7.01 -2.59 2.11
C SER A 175 -5.73 -2.96 1.37
N SER A 176 -4.59 -2.67 1.99
CA SER A 176 -3.30 -3.17 1.52
C SER A 176 -3.21 -4.68 1.75
N PRO A 177 -2.63 -5.45 0.81
CA PRO A 177 -2.46 -6.87 0.99
C PRO A 177 -1.49 -7.14 2.16
N VAL A 178 -1.75 -8.19 2.93
CA VAL A 178 -0.84 -8.68 3.97
C VAL A 178 -0.32 -10.04 3.53
N ILE A 179 0.98 -10.26 3.62
CA ILE A 179 1.63 -11.49 3.16
C ILE A 179 2.28 -12.19 4.36
N GLU A 180 1.95 -13.46 4.55
CA GLU A 180 2.61 -14.34 5.52
C GLU A 180 2.71 -15.76 4.97
N ALA A 181 3.90 -16.35 5.01
CA ALA A 181 4.16 -17.71 4.58
C ALA A 181 3.66 -18.05 3.16
N GLY A 182 3.74 -17.13 2.22
CA GLY A 182 3.28 -17.31 0.83
C GLY A 182 1.77 -17.23 0.62
N ILE A 183 1.03 -16.85 1.65
CA ILE A 183 -0.41 -16.56 1.57
C ILE A 183 -0.61 -15.04 1.59
N VAL A 184 -1.41 -14.55 0.66
CA VAL A 184 -1.85 -13.16 0.60
C VAL A 184 -3.25 -13.06 1.20
N TYR A 185 -3.40 -12.19 2.17
CA TYR A 185 -4.65 -11.87 2.85
C TYR A 185 -5.11 -10.50 2.34
N THR A 186 -6.30 -10.46 1.75
CA THR A 186 -6.89 -9.22 1.23
C THR A 186 -8.32 -9.07 1.68
N THR A 187 -8.73 -7.84 1.94
CA THR A 187 -10.12 -7.45 2.21
C THR A 187 -10.53 -6.38 1.23
N ASN A 188 -11.81 -6.34 0.91
CA ASN A 188 -12.40 -5.32 0.07
C ASN A 188 -13.65 -4.74 0.73
N TYR A 189 -13.94 -3.48 0.47
CA TYR A 189 -15.23 -2.90 0.82
C TYR A 189 -16.33 -3.53 -0.04
N GLN A 190 -17.46 -3.90 0.57
CA GLN A 190 -18.57 -4.66 -0.05
C GLN A 190 -18.16 -5.98 -0.72
N GLY A 191 -17.01 -6.53 -0.32
CA GLY A 191 -16.43 -7.72 -0.91
C GLY A 191 -16.24 -8.86 0.08
N ASN A 192 -15.11 -9.52 -0.07
CA ASN A 192 -14.73 -10.69 0.70
C ASN A 192 -13.37 -10.48 1.37
N LEU A 193 -13.16 -11.15 2.49
CA LEU A 193 -11.84 -11.53 2.91
C LEU A 193 -11.40 -12.73 2.07
N THR A 194 -10.30 -12.59 1.37
CA THR A 194 -9.75 -13.64 0.50
C THR A 194 -8.34 -14.01 0.95
N LEU A 195 -8.10 -15.31 1.10
CA LEU A 195 -6.79 -15.90 1.28
C LEU A 195 -6.35 -16.49 -0.06
N PHE A 196 -5.25 -15.99 -0.58
CA PHE A 196 -4.72 -16.37 -1.89
C PHE A 196 -3.34 -17.02 -1.73
N ASP A 197 -3.19 -18.25 -2.23
CA ASP A 197 -1.92 -18.97 -2.27
C ASP A 197 -1.13 -18.54 -3.51
N VAL A 198 0.01 -17.90 -3.31
CA VAL A 198 0.86 -17.37 -4.38
C VAL A 198 1.46 -18.49 -5.23
N ALA A 199 1.86 -19.60 -4.60
CA ALA A 199 2.49 -20.73 -5.30
C ALA A 199 1.48 -21.48 -6.16
N GLN A 200 0.26 -21.71 -5.63
CA GLN A 200 -0.82 -22.37 -6.35
C GLN A 200 -1.59 -21.42 -7.29
N LYS A 201 -1.36 -20.10 -7.18
CA LYS A 201 -2.02 -19.04 -7.98
C LYS A 201 -3.55 -19.11 -7.92
N ARG A 202 -4.10 -19.38 -6.73
CA ARG A 202 -5.56 -19.48 -6.52
C ARG A 202 -5.96 -19.02 -5.13
N ALA A 203 -7.21 -18.57 -5.02
CA ALA A 203 -7.84 -18.40 -3.72
C ALA A 203 -8.04 -19.77 -3.05
N ILE A 204 -7.58 -19.90 -1.81
CA ILE A 204 -7.72 -21.11 -1.02
C ILE A 204 -8.87 -21.01 -0.02
N TRP A 205 -9.27 -19.79 0.31
CA TRP A 205 -10.39 -19.53 1.19
C TRP A 205 -10.97 -18.15 0.96
N GLN A 206 -12.29 -18.02 1.13
CA GLN A 206 -13.03 -16.76 1.05
C GLN A 206 -14.18 -16.75 2.06
N SER A 207 -14.42 -15.59 2.65
CA SER A 207 -15.57 -15.32 3.50
C SER A 207 -16.13 -13.93 3.21
N GLU A 208 -17.43 -13.77 3.31
CA GLU A 208 -18.06 -12.44 3.26
C GLU A 208 -17.55 -11.63 4.45
N ALA A 209 -16.88 -10.52 4.16
CA ALA A 209 -16.40 -9.58 5.15
C ALA A 209 -16.11 -8.26 4.45
N SER A 210 -16.60 -7.17 5.00
CA SER A 210 -16.40 -5.83 4.44
C SER A 210 -15.48 -5.03 5.36
N SER A 211 -14.32 -4.66 4.87
CA SER A 211 -13.37 -3.86 5.63
C SER A 211 -12.58 -2.93 4.74
N PHE A 212 -12.39 -1.69 5.18
CA PHE A 212 -11.42 -0.75 4.62
C PHE A 212 -10.01 -0.97 5.18
N TYR A 213 -9.89 -1.73 6.26
CA TYR A 213 -8.61 -1.95 6.94
C TYR A 213 -7.99 -3.26 6.50
N SER A 214 -6.67 -3.25 6.39
CA SER A 214 -5.89 -4.47 6.17
C SER A 214 -6.05 -5.44 7.34
N PRO A 215 -6.12 -6.76 7.09
CA PRO A 215 -6.10 -7.73 8.16
C PRO A 215 -4.79 -7.65 8.94
N LEU A 216 -4.85 -7.84 10.24
CA LEU A 216 -3.68 -7.89 11.11
C LEU A 216 -3.38 -9.35 11.47
N LEU A 217 -2.17 -9.82 11.18
CA LEU A 217 -1.73 -11.16 11.51
C LEU A 217 -0.84 -11.12 12.76
N ILE A 218 -1.19 -11.90 13.79
CA ILE A 218 -0.43 -11.98 15.05
C ILE A 218 -0.38 -13.43 15.50
N LYS A 219 0.79 -14.04 15.47
CA LYS A 219 1.03 -15.41 16.02
C LYS A 219 0.00 -16.45 15.55
N GLY A 220 -0.29 -16.47 14.23
CA GLY A 220 -1.27 -17.40 13.65
C GLY A 220 -2.74 -17.02 13.88
N LEU A 221 -3.00 -15.84 14.44
CA LEU A 221 -4.35 -15.26 14.53
C LEU A 221 -4.48 -14.17 13.49
N MET A 222 -5.61 -14.12 12.81
CA MET A 222 -5.98 -13.00 11.96
C MET A 222 -7.06 -12.17 12.66
N ILE A 223 -6.81 -10.87 12.73
CA ILE A 223 -7.75 -9.89 13.28
C ILE A 223 -8.24 -9.03 12.11
N LEU A 224 -9.54 -8.98 11.93
CA LEU A 224 -10.19 -8.13 10.96
C LEU A 224 -11.12 -7.14 11.69
N VAL A 225 -11.05 -5.86 11.29
CA VAL A 225 -11.95 -4.83 11.78
C VAL A 225 -13.00 -4.57 10.71
N GLU A 226 -14.25 -4.94 10.99
CA GLU A 226 -15.40 -4.61 10.12
C GLU A 226 -15.88 -3.18 10.38
N ASN A 227 -16.61 -2.60 9.42
CA ASN A 227 -17.04 -1.19 9.42
C ASN A 227 -17.91 -0.75 10.60
N GLU A 228 -18.60 -1.67 11.24
CA GLU A 228 -19.23 -1.43 12.53
C GLU A 228 -18.32 -2.02 13.60
N MET A 229 -17.85 -1.22 14.54
CA MET A 229 -16.90 -1.56 15.62
C MET A 229 -17.27 -2.77 16.50
N LYS A 230 -17.86 -3.81 15.96
CA LYS A 230 -18.46 -4.92 16.75
C LYS A 230 -17.90 -6.31 16.48
N ALA A 231 -17.09 -6.55 15.49
CA ALA A 231 -16.59 -7.91 15.27
C ALA A 231 -15.09 -7.93 15.03
N MET A 232 -14.34 -8.30 16.04
CA MET A 232 -13.04 -8.95 15.85
C MET A 232 -13.31 -10.39 15.50
N ILE A 233 -13.10 -10.78 14.23
CA ILE A 233 -13.14 -12.18 13.85
C ILE A 233 -11.73 -12.73 14.09
N LEU A 234 -11.61 -13.60 15.08
CA LEU A 234 -10.36 -14.31 15.36
C LEU A 234 -10.42 -15.65 14.64
N PHE A 235 -9.59 -15.83 13.63
CA PHE A 235 -9.40 -17.13 13.00
C PHE A 235 -8.08 -17.73 13.47
N SER A 236 -8.12 -18.94 14.02
CA SER A 236 -6.93 -19.77 14.18
C SER A 236 -6.68 -20.48 12.85
N LEU A 237 -5.59 -20.13 12.19
CA LEU A 237 -5.10 -20.89 11.06
C LEU A 237 -4.30 -22.06 11.61
N GLU A 238 -4.96 -23.21 11.80
CA GLU A 238 -4.24 -24.48 11.88
C GLU A 238 -3.82 -24.83 10.45
N ILE A 239 -2.54 -24.60 10.14
CA ILE A 239 -1.87 -25.04 8.91
C ILE A 239 -1.30 -26.44 9.16
#